data_e406ca4849f9168b0f1ea5d017d04f11
#
_entry.id   e406ca4849f9168b0f1ea5d017d04f11
#
_cell.length_a   1.000
_cell.length_b   1.000
_cell.length_c   1.000
_cell.angle_alpha   90.00
_cell.angle_beta   90.00
_cell.angle_gamma   90.00
#
_symmetry.space_group_name_H-M   'P 1'
#
loop_
_entity.id
_entity.type
_entity.pdbx_description
1 polymer ?
#
loop_
_entity_poly.entity_id
_entity_poly.type
_entity_poly.pdbx_seq_one_letter_code
_entity_poly.pdbx_strand_id
1 'polypeptide(L)'
;LADIWYRSQGTNYGRSHHYNDSRYHMLNLHATFTKGTVEFRLFQFDAPSNGKRNGLHAGQLKSYIQLCLALSQMAKTVRTASPKPQQTENPKYAMRTWLLRLGFIGEEFETARDILTRRLSGDAAFRNGRAAA
;
A
#
# COMPACT_ATOMS: atom_id res chain seq x y z
N LEU A 1 21.93 -0.85 -5.52
CA LEU A 1 20.49 -1.07 -5.29
C LEU A 1 19.80 -1.69 -6.51
N ALA A 2 20.04 -1.15 -7.72
CA ALA A 2 19.49 -1.70 -8.96
C ALA A 2 19.85 -3.20 -9.14
N ASP A 3 21.11 -3.57 -8.93
CA ASP A 3 21.53 -4.96 -9.05
C ASP A 3 20.82 -5.89 -8.08
N ILE A 4 20.60 -5.44 -6.84
CA ILE A 4 19.83 -6.20 -5.85
C ILE A 4 18.39 -6.38 -6.33
N TRP A 5 17.76 -5.33 -6.81
CA TRP A 5 16.39 -5.36 -7.32
C TRP A 5 16.24 -6.34 -8.48
N TYR A 6 17.04 -6.21 -9.54
CA TYR A 6 16.89 -7.05 -10.72
C TYR A 6 17.27 -8.52 -10.44
N ARG A 7 18.26 -8.78 -9.58
CA ARG A 7 18.57 -10.16 -9.15
C ARG A 7 17.44 -10.78 -8.36
N SER A 8 16.80 -10.05 -7.46
CA SER A 8 15.66 -10.54 -6.67
C SER A 8 14.46 -10.88 -7.53
N GLN A 9 14.33 -10.24 -8.70
CA GLN A 9 13.27 -10.50 -9.68
C GLN A 9 13.63 -11.59 -10.71
N GLY A 10 14.80 -12.21 -10.57
CA GLY A 10 15.26 -13.24 -11.49
C GLY A 10 15.59 -12.74 -12.91
N THR A 11 15.70 -11.42 -13.09
CA THR A 11 15.94 -10.81 -14.40
C THR A 11 17.01 -9.74 -14.34
N ASN A 12 18.05 -9.90 -15.17
CA ASN A 12 19.01 -8.84 -15.49
C ASN A 12 18.82 -8.35 -16.93
N TYR A 13 18.00 -9.05 -17.70
CA TYR A 13 17.76 -8.73 -19.11
C TYR A 13 16.79 -7.54 -19.22
N GLY A 14 17.06 -6.66 -20.18
CA GLY A 14 16.17 -5.54 -20.47
C GLY A 14 16.14 -4.41 -19.42
N ARG A 15 17.19 -4.28 -18.58
CA ARG A 15 17.27 -3.22 -17.55
C ARG A 15 17.16 -1.80 -18.12
N SER A 16 17.62 -1.60 -19.35
CA SER A 16 17.52 -0.33 -20.09
C SER A 16 16.21 -0.19 -20.85
N HIS A 17 15.43 -1.24 -21.00
CA HIS A 17 14.18 -1.20 -21.74
C HIS A 17 13.07 -0.56 -20.92
N HIS A 18 12.23 0.25 -21.57
CA HIS A 18 11.08 0.89 -20.94
C HIS A 18 10.12 -0.15 -20.32
N TYR A 19 9.92 -1.27 -20.96
CA TYR A 19 9.10 -2.39 -20.50
C TYR A 19 9.98 -3.53 -20.00
N ASN A 20 10.17 -3.60 -18.69
CA ASN A 20 10.82 -4.71 -18.01
C ASN A 20 9.82 -5.37 -17.06
N ASP A 21 9.80 -6.70 -16.97
CA ASP A 21 8.81 -7.45 -16.19
C ASP A 21 8.85 -7.13 -14.69
N SER A 22 10.00 -6.67 -14.18
CA SER A 22 10.13 -6.20 -12.80
C SER A 22 9.22 -5.01 -12.45
N ARG A 23 8.66 -4.31 -13.45
CA ARG A 23 7.65 -3.23 -13.25
C ARG A 23 6.31 -3.73 -12.72
N TYR A 24 5.99 -5.03 -12.89
CA TYR A 24 4.69 -5.61 -12.53
C TYR A 24 4.62 -6.03 -11.05
N HIS A 25 5.17 -5.20 -10.17
CA HIS A 25 5.06 -5.31 -8.72
C HIS A 25 4.24 -4.15 -8.15
N MET A 26 3.75 -4.31 -6.92
CA MET A 26 3.00 -3.25 -6.22
C MET A 26 3.77 -1.94 -6.13
N LEU A 27 5.10 -2.02 -6.04
CA LEU A 27 6.02 -0.89 -6.13
C LEU A 27 6.95 -1.13 -7.32
N ASN A 28 6.87 -0.28 -8.35
CA ASN A 28 7.73 -0.36 -9.51
C ASN A 28 9.00 0.47 -9.29
N LEU A 29 10.10 -0.18 -8.92
CA LEU A 29 11.41 0.44 -8.80
C LEU A 29 12.16 0.50 -10.13
N HIS A 30 11.74 -0.22 -11.16
CA HIS A 30 12.32 -0.09 -12.50
C HIS A 30 12.22 1.35 -13.02
N ALA A 31 11.09 2.01 -12.75
CA ALA A 31 10.92 3.44 -13.07
C ALA A 31 11.94 4.35 -12.35
N THR A 32 12.37 3.97 -11.15
CA THR A 32 13.40 4.72 -10.41
C THR A 32 14.75 4.67 -11.11
N PHE A 33 15.14 3.51 -11.62
CA PHE A 33 16.44 3.32 -12.28
C PHE A 33 16.49 3.86 -13.72
N THR A 34 15.33 4.00 -14.36
CA THR A 34 15.25 4.45 -15.76
C THR A 34 14.83 5.90 -15.89
N LYS A 35 13.98 6.41 -14.98
CA LYS A 35 13.37 7.75 -15.06
C LYS A 35 13.55 8.59 -13.80
N GLY A 36 14.09 8.02 -12.71
CA GLY A 36 14.21 8.70 -11.43
C GLY A 36 12.88 8.85 -10.65
N THR A 37 11.85 8.08 -10.99
CA THR A 37 10.52 8.17 -10.37
C THR A 37 10.14 6.85 -9.69
N VAL A 38 9.36 6.92 -8.62
CA VAL A 38 8.73 5.75 -7.97
C VAL A 38 7.29 5.64 -8.45
N GLU A 39 6.88 4.44 -8.88
CA GLU A 39 5.51 4.18 -9.32
C GLU A 39 4.83 3.20 -8.36
N PHE A 40 3.76 3.65 -7.70
CA PHE A 40 2.89 2.81 -6.88
C PHE A 40 1.82 2.16 -7.74
N ARG A 41 1.79 0.82 -7.81
CA ARG A 41 0.86 0.01 -8.64
C ARG A 41 -0.05 -0.89 -7.81
N LEU A 42 -0.19 -0.61 -6.53
CA LEU A 42 -0.86 -1.48 -5.55
C LEU A 42 -2.36 -1.21 -5.40
N PHE A 43 -2.90 -0.21 -6.09
CA PHE A 43 -4.28 0.20 -5.88
C PHE A 43 -5.21 -0.33 -6.97
N GLN A 44 -6.39 -0.75 -6.52
CA GLN A 44 -7.51 -1.09 -7.38
C GLN A 44 -8.74 -0.30 -6.93
N PHE A 45 -9.37 0.40 -7.86
CA PHE A 45 -10.64 1.06 -7.59
C PHE A 45 -11.77 0.04 -7.60
N ASP A 46 -12.80 0.29 -6.79
CA ASP A 46 -13.97 -0.55 -6.79
C ASP A 46 -14.68 -0.50 -8.15
N ALA A 47 -15.11 -1.66 -8.63
CA ALA A 47 -15.96 -1.72 -9.80
C ALA A 47 -17.29 -0.98 -9.54
N PRO A 48 -17.89 -0.33 -10.57
CA PRO A 48 -19.21 0.29 -10.41
C PRO A 48 -20.22 -0.75 -9.95
N SER A 49 -20.87 -0.49 -8.82
CA SER A 49 -21.98 -1.32 -8.39
C SER A 49 -23.22 -1.00 -9.21
N ASN A 50 -23.79 -2.00 -9.88
CA ASN A 50 -25.09 -1.92 -10.56
C ASN A 50 -25.22 -0.82 -11.63
N GLY A 51 -24.18 -0.54 -12.41
CA GLY A 51 -24.24 0.35 -13.56
C GLY A 51 -24.45 1.83 -13.25
N LYS A 52 -24.46 2.25 -12.00
CA LYS A 52 -24.84 3.61 -11.61
C LYS A 52 -23.70 4.60 -11.34
N ARG A 53 -22.45 4.14 -11.25
CA ARG A 53 -21.27 5.03 -11.11
C ARG A 53 -20.09 4.44 -11.85
N ASN A 54 -19.51 5.18 -12.75
CA ASN A 54 -18.22 4.86 -13.34
C ASN A 54 -17.11 5.10 -12.32
N GLY A 55 -16.81 4.11 -11.58
CA GLY A 55 -15.57 3.67 -10.98
C GLY A 55 -14.76 4.59 -10.09
N LEU A 56 -14.66 5.87 -10.33
CA LEU A 56 -13.75 6.71 -9.57
C LEU A 56 -14.44 7.33 -8.35
N HIS A 57 -14.15 6.80 -7.18
CA HIS A 57 -14.62 7.37 -5.91
C HIS A 57 -13.56 8.35 -5.37
N ALA A 58 -13.94 9.63 -5.20
CA ALA A 58 -13.01 10.67 -4.76
C ALA A 58 -12.32 10.33 -3.42
N GLY A 59 -13.04 9.69 -2.49
CA GLY A 59 -12.48 9.22 -1.22
C GLY A 59 -11.40 8.15 -1.41
N GLN A 60 -11.56 7.23 -2.37
CA GLN A 60 -10.52 6.24 -2.69
C GLN A 60 -9.29 6.92 -3.26
N LEU A 61 -9.47 7.82 -4.23
CA LEU A 61 -8.36 8.56 -4.82
C LEU A 61 -7.58 9.34 -3.76
N LYS A 62 -8.27 10.11 -2.91
CA LYS A 62 -7.66 10.84 -1.79
C LYS A 62 -6.88 9.88 -0.88
N SER A 63 -7.49 8.76 -0.47
CA SER A 63 -6.88 7.78 0.45
C SER A 63 -5.62 7.15 -0.12
N TYR A 64 -5.61 6.84 -1.41
CA TYR A 64 -4.46 6.24 -2.08
C TYR A 64 -3.32 7.23 -2.24
N ILE A 65 -3.61 8.49 -2.58
CA ILE A 65 -2.60 9.56 -2.62
C ILE A 65 -2.00 9.77 -1.23
N GLN A 66 -2.83 9.88 -0.19
CA GLN A 66 -2.37 10.02 1.19
C GLN A 66 -1.45 8.85 1.60
N LEU A 67 -1.80 7.62 1.23
CA LEU A 67 -0.97 6.45 1.54
C LEU A 67 0.37 6.48 0.80
N CYS A 68 0.40 6.84 -0.49
CA CYS A 68 1.64 7.00 -1.24
C CYS A 68 2.58 8.03 -0.61
N LEU A 69 2.04 9.17 -0.20
CA LEU A 69 2.81 10.23 0.45
C LEU A 69 3.36 9.78 1.81
N ALA A 70 2.54 9.12 2.63
CA ALA A 70 2.93 8.61 3.93
C ALA A 70 4.00 7.51 3.82
N LEU A 71 3.86 6.58 2.87
CA LEU A 71 4.87 5.55 2.58
C LEU A 71 6.18 6.17 2.12
N SER A 72 6.12 7.17 1.25
CA SER A 72 7.30 7.88 0.77
C SER A 72 8.03 8.61 1.90
N GLN A 73 7.28 9.22 2.82
CA GLN A 73 7.85 9.87 4.00
C GLN A 73 8.44 8.84 4.97
N MET A 74 7.74 7.74 5.23
CA MET A 74 8.26 6.67 6.06
C MET A 74 9.58 6.11 5.51
N ALA A 75 9.66 5.88 4.20
CA ALA A 75 10.87 5.37 3.55
C ALA A 75 12.09 6.29 3.71
N LYS A 76 11.88 7.59 3.93
CA LYS A 76 12.96 8.56 4.19
C LYS A 76 13.42 8.58 5.64
N THR A 77 12.58 8.14 6.57
CA THR A 77 12.82 8.27 8.02
C THR A 77 13.17 6.96 8.70
N VAL A 78 12.62 5.83 8.21
CA VAL A 78 12.85 4.51 8.78
C VAL A 78 14.17 3.92 8.25
N ARG A 79 15.02 3.48 9.17
CA ARG A 79 16.34 2.94 8.84
C ARG A 79 16.33 1.46 8.45
N THR A 80 15.33 0.71 8.92
CA THR A 80 15.25 -0.74 8.72
C THR A 80 13.81 -1.16 8.45
N ALA A 81 13.65 -2.22 7.65
CA ALA A 81 12.36 -2.85 7.42
C ALA A 81 12.53 -4.37 7.45
N SER A 82 11.54 -5.09 8.00
CA SER A 82 11.53 -6.55 7.94
C SER A 82 11.17 -7.03 6.54
N PRO A 83 11.92 -7.98 5.95
CA PRO A 83 11.55 -8.61 4.70
C PRO A 83 10.43 -9.65 4.87
N LYS A 84 10.08 -10.01 6.10
CA LYS A 84 9.04 -11.01 6.39
C LYS A 84 7.71 -10.31 6.63
N PRO A 85 6.61 -10.85 6.07
CA PRO A 85 5.28 -10.34 6.36
C PRO A 85 4.95 -10.54 7.84
N GLN A 86 4.27 -9.56 8.42
CA GLN A 86 3.78 -9.67 9.79
C GLN A 86 2.65 -10.70 9.85
N GLN A 87 2.80 -11.72 10.68
CA GLN A 87 1.73 -12.66 10.98
C GLN A 87 0.80 -12.02 12.03
N THR A 88 -0.50 -12.06 11.78
CA THR A 88 -1.52 -11.53 12.69
C THR A 88 -2.84 -12.25 12.51
N GLU A 89 -3.52 -12.54 13.62
CA GLU A 89 -4.86 -13.11 13.62
C GLU A 89 -5.95 -12.05 13.39
N ASN A 90 -5.60 -10.77 13.62
CA ASN A 90 -6.48 -9.63 13.40
C ASN A 90 -5.83 -8.61 12.44
N PRO A 91 -5.89 -8.87 11.12
CA PRO A 91 -5.27 -7.99 10.14
C PRO A 91 -5.89 -6.58 10.11
N LYS A 92 -7.17 -6.44 10.44
CA LYS A 92 -7.84 -5.13 10.50
C LYS A 92 -7.28 -4.25 11.61
N TYR A 93 -7.09 -4.81 12.81
CA TYR A 93 -6.45 -4.11 13.91
C TYR A 93 -4.99 -3.76 13.60
N ALA A 94 -4.23 -4.71 13.07
CA ALA A 94 -2.84 -4.52 12.70
C ALA A 94 -2.68 -3.39 11.67
N MET A 95 -3.51 -3.41 10.62
CA MET A 95 -3.51 -2.36 9.58
C MET A 95 -3.88 -1.00 10.16
N ARG A 96 -4.95 -0.92 10.97
CA ARG A 96 -5.33 0.33 11.62
C ARG A 96 -4.19 0.90 12.47
N THR A 97 -3.57 0.06 13.30
CA THR A 97 -2.45 0.47 14.16
C THR A 97 -1.27 0.97 13.34
N TRP A 98 -0.98 0.30 12.22
CA TRP A 98 0.09 0.71 11.31
C TRP A 98 -0.23 2.05 10.63
N LEU A 99 -1.47 2.27 10.18
CA LEU A 99 -1.91 3.55 9.61
C LEU A 99 -1.74 4.70 10.62
N LEU A 100 -2.08 4.48 11.90
CA LEU A 100 -1.85 5.49 12.93
C LEU A 100 -0.36 5.84 13.09
N ARG A 101 0.53 4.84 13.00
CA ARG A 101 2.00 5.08 13.01
C ARG A 101 2.49 5.83 11.78
N LEU A 102 1.80 5.70 10.65
CA LEU A 102 2.05 6.47 9.43
C LEU A 102 1.52 7.92 9.50
N GLY A 103 0.84 8.30 10.59
CA GLY A 103 0.28 9.63 10.76
C GLY A 103 -1.18 9.78 10.30
N PHE A 104 -1.90 8.70 10.03
CA PHE A 104 -3.33 8.73 9.69
C PHE A 104 -4.17 8.95 10.95
N ILE A 105 -4.02 10.13 11.58
CA ILE A 105 -4.66 10.53 12.83
C ILE A 105 -5.63 11.69 12.56
N GLY A 106 -6.75 11.73 13.29
CA GLY A 106 -7.75 12.78 13.17
C GLY A 106 -8.81 12.52 12.09
N GLU A 107 -9.75 13.45 11.98
CA GLU A 107 -10.93 13.36 11.09
C GLU A 107 -10.53 13.37 9.61
N GLU A 108 -9.50 14.11 9.26
CA GLU A 108 -9.02 14.19 7.88
C GLU A 108 -8.71 12.82 7.26
N PHE A 109 -8.25 11.87 8.08
CA PHE A 109 -7.87 10.53 7.64
C PHE A 109 -8.91 9.45 7.94
N GLU A 110 -10.11 9.81 8.43
CA GLU A 110 -11.15 8.85 8.75
C GLU A 110 -11.55 8.02 7.54
N THR A 111 -11.87 8.69 6.43
CA THR A 111 -12.21 8.02 5.16
C THR A 111 -11.09 7.09 4.68
N ALA A 112 -9.84 7.51 4.81
CA ALA A 112 -8.70 6.70 4.40
C ALA A 112 -8.54 5.45 5.29
N ARG A 113 -8.69 5.60 6.61
CA ARG A 113 -8.66 4.46 7.54
C ARG A 113 -9.77 3.46 7.24
N ASP A 114 -10.99 3.93 6.96
CA ASP A 114 -12.10 3.07 6.58
C ASP A 114 -11.80 2.33 5.27
N ILE A 115 -11.48 3.04 4.21
CA ILE A 115 -11.22 2.46 2.89
C ILE A 115 -10.09 1.44 2.93
N LEU A 116 -8.99 1.74 3.60
CA LEU A 116 -7.81 0.88 3.65
C LEU A 116 -7.96 -0.34 4.57
N THR A 117 -8.96 -0.34 5.46
CA THR A 117 -9.19 -1.46 6.38
C THR A 117 -10.47 -2.26 6.11
N ARG A 118 -11.42 -1.74 5.33
CA ARG A 118 -12.77 -2.31 5.19
C ARG A 118 -12.81 -3.75 4.65
N ARG A 119 -11.83 -4.15 3.83
CA ARG A 119 -11.75 -5.50 3.24
C ARG A 119 -10.97 -6.49 4.10
N LEU A 120 -10.41 -6.04 5.21
CA LEU A 120 -9.67 -6.89 6.13
C LEU A 120 -10.59 -7.50 7.16
N SER A 121 -10.35 -8.77 7.49
CA SER A 121 -11.07 -9.48 8.55
C SER A 121 -10.63 -9.02 9.94
N GLY A 122 -11.49 -9.22 10.92
CA GLY A 122 -11.23 -8.90 12.31
C GLY A 122 -11.88 -7.60 12.77
N ASP A 123 -11.51 -7.16 13.96
CA ASP A 123 -12.04 -5.97 14.63
C ASP A 123 -10.99 -4.85 14.62
N ALA A 124 -11.41 -3.63 14.27
CA ALA A 124 -10.49 -2.49 14.23
C ALA A 124 -10.18 -1.91 15.61
N ALA A 125 -11.07 -2.09 16.60
CA ALA A 125 -10.96 -1.52 17.94
C ALA A 125 -10.24 -2.44 18.93
N PHE A 126 -10.44 -3.75 18.81
CA PHE A 126 -9.96 -4.73 19.78
C PHE A 126 -8.95 -5.70 19.14
N ARG A 127 -7.75 -5.76 19.71
CA ARG A 127 -6.67 -6.62 19.21
C ARG A 127 -7.08 -8.10 19.17
N ASN A 128 -7.73 -8.57 20.21
CA ASN A 128 -8.13 -9.98 20.38
C ASN A 128 -9.61 -10.22 20.04
N GLY A 129 -10.25 -9.30 19.29
CA GLY A 129 -11.70 -9.32 19.08
C GLY A 129 -12.49 -8.80 20.27
N ARG A 130 -13.81 -8.64 20.09
CA ARG A 130 -14.70 -8.37 21.24
C ARG A 130 -14.81 -9.63 22.08
N ALA A 131 -14.66 -9.51 23.40
CA ALA A 131 -15.08 -10.56 24.29
C ALA A 131 -16.58 -10.84 24.03
N ALA A 132 -16.95 -12.09 23.91
CA ALA A 132 -18.35 -12.47 23.87
C ALA A 132 -19.00 -11.98 25.17
N ALA A 133 -20.05 -11.15 25.05
CA ALA A 133 -20.84 -10.68 26.17
C ALA A 133 -21.74 -11.83 26.64
#